data_d6c8ed072656db1a8c2cc2fec53632b2
#
_entry.id   d6c8ed072656db1a8c2cc2fec53632b2
#
_cell.length_a   1.000
_cell.length_b   1.000
_cell.length_c   1.000
_cell.angle_alpha   90.00
_cell.angle_beta   90.00
_cell.angle_gamma   90.00
#
_symmetry.space_group_name_H-M   'P 1'
#
loop_
_entity.id
_entity.type
_entity.pdbx_description
1 polymer ?
#
loop_
_entity_poly.entity_id
_entity_poly.type
_entity_poly.pdbx_seq_one_letter_code
_entity_poly.pdbx_strand_id
1 'polypeptide(L)'
;MTSATGFRRLIAPFSALVLMAGVHAASAQEISESHLDAARSAIAAIQATDQFDEILPSAARALKAELIQKDPNLEALITKTVDDKALALASRRADLETESARAYANAFSEDELKAIAAFYTSDAGKKLLTEGPIVTREVLKAANIWQNGVARDLAQSVGEVLAAQAGATAAPEQPAQQ
;
A
#
# COMPACT_ATOMS: atom_id res chain seq x y z
N MET A 1 82.27 -19.17 -42.71
CA MET A 1 81.05 -19.36 -43.57
C MET A 1 79.96 -19.92 -42.77
N THR A 2 78.95 -19.20 -42.39
CA THR A 2 77.61 -19.60 -42.18
C THR A 2 76.86 -18.49 -41.35
N SER A 3 75.92 -17.94 -42.01
CA SER A 3 75.07 -16.85 -41.51
C SER A 3 74.14 -17.35 -40.41
N ALA A 4 74.00 -16.61 -39.32
CA ALA A 4 72.98 -16.83 -38.32
C ALA A 4 71.95 -15.68 -38.36
N THR A 5 70.77 -16.02 -38.81
CA THR A 5 69.64 -15.10 -38.99
C THR A 5 69.02 -14.82 -37.64
N GLY A 6 69.03 -13.60 -37.16
CA GLY A 6 68.40 -13.20 -35.88
C GLY A 6 66.88 -13.09 -35.96
N PHE A 7 66.24 -13.78 -35.07
CA PHE A 7 64.76 -13.75 -34.88
C PHE A 7 64.41 -12.64 -33.90
N ARG A 8 63.93 -11.50 -34.38
CA ARG A 8 63.44 -10.39 -33.60
C ARG A 8 62.05 -10.77 -33.05
N ARG A 9 61.99 -11.03 -31.77
CA ARG A 9 60.73 -11.17 -31.02
C ARG A 9 60.13 -9.79 -30.80
N LEU A 10 58.98 -9.51 -31.43
CA LEU A 10 58.12 -8.37 -31.14
C LEU A 10 57.36 -8.66 -29.82
N ILE A 11 57.70 -7.92 -28.79
CA ILE A 11 56.93 -7.89 -27.53
C ILE A 11 55.82 -6.83 -27.70
N ALA A 12 54.62 -7.26 -27.83
CA ALA A 12 53.44 -6.39 -27.76
C ALA A 12 53.14 -6.02 -26.30
N PRO A 13 52.90 -4.74 -26.01
CA PRO A 13 52.47 -4.37 -24.66
C PRO A 13 51.00 -4.76 -24.47
N PHE A 14 50.77 -5.60 -23.48
CA PHE A 14 49.43 -5.97 -22.95
C PHE A 14 48.89 -4.76 -22.20
N SER A 15 48.02 -3.97 -22.83
CA SER A 15 47.28 -2.88 -22.15
C SER A 15 46.29 -3.49 -21.21
N ALA A 16 46.59 -3.46 -19.91
CA ALA A 16 45.66 -3.80 -18.85
C ALA A 16 44.58 -2.73 -18.79
N LEU A 17 43.40 -3.02 -19.32
CA LEU A 17 42.18 -2.23 -19.13
C LEU A 17 41.70 -2.43 -17.69
N VAL A 18 42.06 -1.53 -16.82
CA VAL A 18 41.52 -1.48 -15.42
C VAL A 18 40.06 -1.02 -15.54
N LEU A 19 39.10 -1.97 -15.48
CA LEU A 19 37.68 -1.68 -15.23
C LEU A 19 37.58 -1.14 -13.79
N MET A 20 37.54 0.18 -13.65
CA MET A 20 37.04 0.81 -12.43
C MET A 20 35.53 0.52 -12.32
N ALA A 21 35.20 -0.58 -11.65
CA ALA A 21 33.84 -0.77 -11.13
C ALA A 21 33.61 0.34 -10.11
N GLY A 22 32.91 1.39 -10.55
CA GLY A 22 32.38 2.43 -9.67
C GLY A 22 31.43 1.76 -8.68
N VAL A 23 31.92 1.51 -7.46
CA VAL A 23 31.06 1.20 -6.32
C VAL A 23 30.25 2.47 -6.08
N HIS A 24 29.04 2.52 -6.63
CA HIS A 24 28.03 3.45 -6.20
C HIS A 24 27.68 3.01 -4.77
N ALA A 25 28.42 3.53 -3.79
CA ALA A 25 27.94 3.59 -2.44
C ALA A 25 26.60 4.34 -2.54
N ALA A 26 25.48 3.62 -2.43
CA ALA A 26 24.21 4.24 -2.10
C ALA A 26 24.44 4.90 -0.74
N SER A 27 24.88 6.14 -0.75
CA SER A 27 24.78 7.01 0.40
C SER A 27 23.31 6.99 0.74
N ALA A 28 22.94 6.46 1.90
CA ALA A 28 21.65 6.76 2.48
C ALA A 28 21.61 8.28 2.55
N GLN A 29 20.91 8.90 1.62
CA GLN A 29 20.83 10.35 1.51
C GLN A 29 20.14 10.80 2.78
N GLU A 30 20.87 11.51 3.62
CA GLU A 30 20.33 12.04 4.86
C GLU A 30 19.11 12.88 4.50
N ILE A 31 17.91 12.47 4.99
CA ILE A 31 16.66 13.13 4.63
C ILE A 31 16.73 14.56 5.18
N SER A 32 16.64 15.55 4.31
CA SER A 32 16.68 16.97 4.71
C SER A 32 15.44 17.34 5.54
N GLU A 33 15.54 18.38 6.37
CA GLU A 33 14.39 18.91 7.11
C GLU A 33 13.28 19.37 6.17
N SER A 34 13.59 19.99 5.02
CA SER A 34 12.58 20.37 4.03
C SER A 34 11.81 19.16 3.46
N HIS A 35 12.49 18.05 3.27
CA HIS A 35 11.89 16.80 2.82
C HIS A 35 10.99 16.19 3.90
N LEU A 36 11.40 16.21 5.16
CA LEU A 36 10.57 15.79 6.30
C LEU A 36 9.36 16.70 6.49
N ASP A 37 9.48 17.99 6.27
CA ASP A 37 8.36 18.93 6.35
C ASP A 37 7.36 18.72 5.21
N ALA A 38 7.84 18.42 4.01
CA ALA A 38 6.97 18.02 2.89
C ALA A 38 6.22 16.71 3.22
N ALA A 39 6.90 15.74 3.86
CA ALA A 39 6.29 14.49 4.30
C ALA A 39 5.21 14.73 5.37
N ARG A 40 5.49 15.54 6.39
CA ARG A 40 4.50 15.93 7.41
C ARG A 40 3.27 16.60 6.78
N SER A 41 3.50 17.49 5.82
CA SER A 41 2.41 18.18 5.10
C SER A 41 1.55 17.20 4.29
N ALA A 42 2.16 16.24 3.61
CA ALA A 42 1.43 15.21 2.88
C ALA A 42 0.63 14.30 3.82
N ILE A 43 1.24 13.81 4.91
CA ILE A 43 0.59 12.97 5.93
C ILE A 43 -0.64 13.67 6.51
N ALA A 44 -0.51 14.94 6.89
CA ALA A 44 -1.62 15.74 7.41
C ALA A 44 -2.73 15.92 6.35
N ALA A 45 -2.36 16.20 5.09
CA ALA A 45 -3.31 16.41 4.01
C ALA A 45 -4.15 15.16 3.69
N ILE A 46 -3.55 13.95 3.78
CA ILE A 46 -4.24 12.68 3.53
C ILE A 46 -4.81 12.04 4.81
N GLN A 47 -4.63 12.67 5.98
CA GLN A 47 -5.08 12.15 7.27
C GLN A 47 -4.55 10.74 7.59
N ALA A 48 -3.29 10.45 7.17
CA ALA A 48 -2.75 9.10 7.20
C ALA A 48 -2.64 8.50 8.61
N THR A 49 -2.49 9.35 9.63
CA THR A 49 -2.25 8.96 11.01
C THR A 49 -3.43 9.18 11.95
N ASP A 50 -4.52 9.82 11.48
CA ASP A 50 -5.69 10.17 12.31
C ASP A 50 -6.34 8.93 12.95
N GLN A 51 -6.34 7.81 12.23
CA GLN A 51 -6.87 6.53 12.73
C GLN A 51 -6.15 6.01 14.01
N PHE A 52 -4.96 6.53 14.30
CA PHE A 52 -4.17 6.12 15.47
C PHE A 52 -4.42 6.98 16.70
N ASP A 53 -5.20 8.06 16.59
CA ASP A 53 -5.49 8.97 17.70
C ASP A 53 -6.27 8.28 18.83
N GLU A 54 -7.05 7.24 18.50
CA GLU A 54 -7.79 6.44 19.45
C GLU A 54 -6.98 5.39 20.22
N ILE A 55 -5.69 5.17 19.87
CA ILE A 55 -4.86 4.13 20.51
C ILE A 55 -4.70 4.41 22.00
N LEU A 56 -4.25 5.60 22.38
CA LEU A 56 -3.99 5.94 23.78
C LEU A 56 -5.31 6.03 24.60
N PRO A 57 -6.36 6.71 24.13
CA PRO A 57 -7.67 6.68 24.83
C PRO A 57 -8.21 5.28 25.00
N SER A 58 -8.12 4.43 23.99
CA SER A 58 -8.59 3.05 24.07
C SER A 58 -7.80 2.20 25.06
N ALA A 59 -6.46 2.33 25.05
CA ALA A 59 -5.60 1.66 26.02
C ALA A 59 -5.91 2.11 27.47
N ALA A 60 -6.14 3.41 27.68
CA ALA A 60 -6.50 3.94 28.98
C ALA A 60 -7.87 3.41 29.47
N ARG A 61 -8.87 3.35 28.58
CA ARG A 61 -10.18 2.76 28.91
C ARG A 61 -10.07 1.29 29.27
N ALA A 62 -9.32 0.51 28.49
CA ALA A 62 -9.13 -0.91 28.73
C ALA A 62 -8.42 -1.17 30.07
N LEU A 63 -7.36 -0.42 30.35
CA LEU A 63 -6.61 -0.54 31.60
C LEU A 63 -7.46 -0.16 32.81
N LYS A 64 -8.25 0.92 32.74
CA LYS A 64 -9.20 1.28 33.81
C LYS A 64 -10.18 0.16 34.09
N ALA A 65 -10.82 -0.37 33.04
CA ALA A 65 -11.79 -1.46 33.20
C ALA A 65 -11.17 -2.69 33.88
N GLU A 66 -9.97 -3.09 33.45
CA GLU A 66 -9.25 -4.23 34.02
C GLU A 66 -8.93 -4.03 35.53
N LEU A 67 -8.37 -2.85 35.86
CA LEU A 67 -7.98 -2.57 37.26
C LEU A 67 -9.17 -2.42 38.19
N ILE A 68 -10.26 -1.77 37.76
CA ILE A 68 -11.49 -1.63 38.54
C ILE A 68 -12.14 -3.00 38.77
N GLN A 69 -12.10 -3.90 37.77
CA GLN A 69 -12.59 -5.27 37.93
C GLN A 69 -11.82 -6.04 39.02
N LYS A 70 -10.49 -5.80 39.13
CA LYS A 70 -9.63 -6.43 40.14
C LYS A 70 -9.85 -5.86 41.53
N ASP A 71 -10.02 -4.53 41.65
CA ASP A 71 -10.30 -3.86 42.94
C ASP A 71 -11.29 -2.70 42.76
N PRO A 72 -12.58 -2.97 42.89
CA PRO A 72 -13.62 -1.95 42.76
C PRO A 72 -13.54 -0.84 43.82
N ASN A 73 -12.92 -1.11 44.97
CA ASN A 73 -12.82 -0.10 46.04
C ASN A 73 -11.85 1.03 45.67
N LEU A 74 -10.99 0.82 44.70
CA LEU A 74 -10.02 1.79 44.22
C LEU A 74 -10.46 2.53 42.93
N GLU A 75 -11.71 2.38 42.50
CA GLU A 75 -12.21 2.93 41.23
C GLU A 75 -11.85 4.40 40.99
N ALA A 76 -12.07 5.26 41.99
CA ALA A 76 -11.78 6.70 41.89
C ALA A 76 -10.28 6.97 41.74
N LEU A 77 -9.44 6.24 42.48
CA LEU A 77 -7.98 6.36 42.42
C LEU A 77 -7.46 5.83 41.08
N ILE A 78 -7.94 4.68 40.63
CA ILE A 78 -7.56 4.06 39.35
C ILE A 78 -7.90 5.00 38.20
N THR A 79 -9.14 5.50 38.14
CA THR A 79 -9.63 6.41 37.11
C THR A 79 -8.73 7.63 37.02
N LYS A 80 -8.53 8.35 38.13
CA LYS A 80 -7.70 9.53 38.18
C LYS A 80 -6.26 9.23 37.74
N THR A 81 -5.67 8.16 38.27
CA THR A 81 -4.26 7.81 38.01
C THR A 81 -4.06 7.44 36.54
N VAL A 82 -4.93 6.64 35.94
CA VAL A 82 -4.83 6.25 34.54
C VAL A 82 -5.01 7.47 33.64
N ASP A 83 -5.96 8.36 33.93
CA ASP A 83 -6.17 9.58 33.12
C ASP A 83 -4.96 10.52 33.20
N ASP A 84 -4.42 10.77 34.39
CA ASP A 84 -3.21 11.60 34.55
C ASP A 84 -2.02 11.01 33.79
N LYS A 85 -1.83 9.69 33.83
CA LYS A 85 -0.73 9.01 33.14
C LYS A 85 -0.94 8.95 31.63
N ALA A 86 -2.17 8.75 31.17
CA ALA A 86 -2.49 8.82 29.74
C ALA A 86 -2.22 10.23 29.18
N LEU A 87 -2.66 11.27 29.91
CA LEU A 87 -2.36 12.66 29.50
C LEU A 87 -0.87 12.93 29.40
N ALA A 88 -0.07 12.43 30.35
CA ALA A 88 1.39 12.57 30.31
C ALA A 88 2.03 11.85 29.10
N LEU A 89 1.39 10.81 28.56
CA LEU A 89 1.85 10.08 27.37
C LEU A 89 1.36 10.68 26.05
N ALA A 90 0.47 11.68 26.09
CA ALA A 90 -0.09 12.27 24.85
C ALA A 90 0.99 12.89 23.96
N SER A 91 2.08 13.39 24.52
CA SER A 91 3.23 13.92 23.75
C SER A 91 3.89 12.88 22.84
N ARG A 92 3.76 11.58 23.14
CA ARG A 92 4.30 10.50 22.28
C ARG A 92 3.62 10.41 20.91
N ARG A 93 2.49 11.11 20.71
CA ARG A 93 1.89 11.28 19.37
C ARG A 93 2.88 11.90 18.40
N ALA A 94 3.76 12.79 18.86
CA ALA A 94 4.82 13.40 18.03
C ALA A 94 5.87 12.38 17.55
N ASP A 95 6.09 11.31 18.32
CA ASP A 95 7.02 10.24 17.91
C ASP A 95 6.45 9.53 16.66
N LEU A 96 5.15 9.24 16.65
CA LEU A 96 4.46 8.63 15.50
C LEU A 96 4.53 9.54 14.26
N GLU A 97 4.31 10.84 14.42
CA GLU A 97 4.43 11.81 13.31
C GLU A 97 5.84 11.82 12.73
N THR A 98 6.86 11.79 13.60
CA THR A 98 8.26 11.78 13.16
C THR A 98 8.61 10.53 12.39
N GLU A 99 8.22 9.35 12.88
CA GLU A 99 8.50 8.09 12.20
C GLU A 99 7.67 7.95 10.90
N SER A 100 6.43 8.44 10.91
CA SER A 100 5.61 8.50 9.70
C SER A 100 6.23 9.41 8.64
N ALA A 101 6.72 10.59 9.02
CA ALA A 101 7.40 11.50 8.11
C ALA A 101 8.64 10.86 7.48
N ARG A 102 9.44 10.13 8.27
CA ARG A 102 10.60 9.38 7.75
C ARG A 102 10.17 8.30 6.77
N ALA A 103 9.11 7.54 7.07
CA ALA A 103 8.60 6.49 6.19
C ALA A 103 8.17 7.06 4.83
N TYR A 104 7.45 8.19 4.84
CA TYR A 104 7.02 8.86 3.60
C TYR A 104 8.20 9.47 2.84
N ALA A 105 9.14 10.12 3.52
CA ALA A 105 10.33 10.70 2.89
C ALA A 105 11.28 9.63 2.31
N ASN A 106 11.26 8.41 2.82
CA ASN A 106 11.99 7.29 2.23
C ASN A 106 11.31 6.73 0.96
N ALA A 107 9.98 6.88 0.84
CA ALA A 107 9.20 6.32 -0.25
C ALA A 107 8.95 7.30 -1.40
N PHE A 108 8.89 8.59 -1.11
CA PHE A 108 8.55 9.65 -2.06
C PHE A 108 9.60 10.76 -2.04
N SER A 109 9.86 11.37 -3.17
CA SER A 109 10.66 12.59 -3.27
C SER A 109 9.95 13.79 -2.65
N GLU A 110 10.70 14.82 -2.32
CA GLU A 110 10.15 16.07 -1.74
C GLU A 110 9.10 16.71 -2.65
N ASP A 111 9.33 16.70 -3.97
CA ASP A 111 8.39 17.28 -4.95
C ASP A 111 7.09 16.46 -5.06
N GLU A 112 7.18 15.13 -5.02
CA GLU A 112 5.99 14.25 -4.99
C GLU A 112 5.16 14.49 -3.71
N LEU A 113 5.81 14.63 -2.55
CA LEU A 113 5.12 14.92 -1.29
C LEU A 113 4.41 16.28 -1.32
N LYS A 114 5.07 17.31 -1.88
CA LYS A 114 4.44 18.62 -2.10
C LYS A 114 3.23 18.53 -3.04
N ALA A 115 3.32 17.75 -4.11
CA ALA A 115 2.22 17.54 -5.04
C ALA A 115 1.04 16.80 -4.38
N ILE A 116 1.32 15.77 -3.59
CA ILE A 116 0.32 15.04 -2.78
C ILE A 116 -0.38 16.01 -1.82
N ALA A 117 0.40 16.77 -1.05
CA ALA A 117 -0.16 17.75 -0.11
C ALA A 117 -1.05 18.79 -0.83
N ALA A 118 -0.59 19.33 -1.96
CA ALA A 118 -1.32 20.30 -2.75
C ALA A 118 -2.64 19.73 -3.29
N PHE A 119 -2.62 18.48 -3.78
CA PHE A 119 -3.84 17.84 -4.27
C PHE A 119 -4.85 17.62 -3.13
N TYR A 120 -4.45 17.01 -2.03
CA TYR A 120 -5.38 16.65 -0.95
C TYR A 120 -5.82 17.83 -0.08
N THR A 121 -5.14 18.98 -0.16
CA THR A 121 -5.62 20.24 0.42
C THR A 121 -6.59 21.00 -0.49
N SER A 122 -6.69 20.64 -1.78
CA SER A 122 -7.67 21.19 -2.71
C SER A 122 -9.10 20.73 -2.39
N ASP A 123 -10.11 21.43 -2.91
CA ASP A 123 -11.53 21.06 -2.72
C ASP A 123 -11.82 19.65 -3.28
N ALA A 124 -11.23 19.32 -4.43
CA ALA A 124 -11.39 17.99 -5.05
C ALA A 124 -10.75 16.89 -4.20
N GLY A 125 -9.54 17.12 -3.70
CA GLY A 125 -8.81 16.17 -2.85
C GLY A 125 -9.54 15.93 -1.52
N LYS A 126 -9.98 16.99 -0.84
CA LYS A 126 -10.79 16.88 0.38
C LYS A 126 -12.08 16.10 0.14
N LYS A 127 -12.78 16.41 -0.97
CA LYS A 127 -13.99 15.67 -1.33
C LYS A 127 -13.70 14.21 -1.63
N LEU A 128 -12.57 13.88 -2.26
CA LEU A 128 -12.17 12.49 -2.52
C LEU A 128 -11.93 11.72 -1.22
N LEU A 129 -11.33 12.34 -0.19
CA LEU A 129 -11.13 11.70 1.11
C LEU A 129 -12.45 11.40 1.81
N THR A 130 -13.42 12.33 1.78
CA THR A 130 -14.69 12.16 2.48
C THR A 130 -15.66 11.25 1.74
N GLU A 131 -15.82 11.44 0.43
CA GLU A 131 -16.80 10.72 -0.39
C GLU A 131 -16.25 9.41 -0.98
N GLY A 132 -14.92 9.28 -1.12
CA GLY A 132 -14.27 8.10 -1.71
C GLY A 132 -14.73 6.77 -1.12
N PRO A 133 -14.75 6.60 0.21
CA PRO A 133 -15.24 5.38 0.85
C PRO A 133 -16.72 5.09 0.55
N ILE A 134 -17.55 6.13 0.41
CA ILE A 134 -18.97 6.00 0.09
C ILE A 134 -19.12 5.52 -1.36
N VAL A 135 -18.44 6.20 -2.29
CA VAL A 135 -18.44 5.83 -3.72
C VAL A 135 -17.92 4.41 -3.92
N THR A 136 -16.86 4.01 -3.22
CA THR A 136 -16.32 2.65 -3.29
C THR A 136 -17.37 1.60 -2.91
N ARG A 137 -18.15 1.84 -1.85
CA ARG A 137 -19.25 0.94 -1.46
C ARG A 137 -20.33 0.83 -2.53
N GLU A 138 -20.69 1.94 -3.17
CA GLU A 138 -21.70 1.91 -4.25
C GLU A 138 -21.16 1.20 -5.51
N VAL A 139 -19.87 1.36 -5.83
CA VAL A 139 -19.22 0.61 -6.92
C VAL A 139 -19.24 -0.90 -6.64
N LEU A 140 -18.94 -1.33 -5.40
CA LEU A 140 -19.03 -2.73 -5.02
C LEU A 140 -20.44 -3.29 -5.13
N LYS A 141 -21.44 -2.50 -4.78
CA LYS A 141 -22.86 -2.85 -4.97
C LYS A 141 -23.22 -3.05 -6.45
N ALA A 142 -22.79 -2.10 -7.30
CA ALA A 142 -22.97 -2.20 -8.74
C ALA A 142 -22.26 -3.44 -9.34
N ALA A 143 -21.04 -3.74 -8.88
CA ALA A 143 -20.30 -4.92 -9.30
C ALA A 143 -21.04 -6.22 -8.96
N ASN A 144 -21.63 -6.33 -7.76
CA ASN A 144 -22.43 -7.49 -7.36
C ASN A 144 -23.69 -7.68 -8.25
N ILE A 145 -24.38 -6.57 -8.57
CA ILE A 145 -25.54 -6.62 -9.47
C ILE A 145 -25.13 -7.08 -10.87
N TRP A 146 -24.05 -6.52 -11.39
CA TRP A 146 -23.50 -6.91 -12.70
C TRP A 146 -23.06 -8.37 -12.72
N GLN A 147 -22.34 -8.86 -11.70
CA GLN A 147 -21.91 -10.26 -11.58
C GLN A 147 -23.09 -11.22 -11.64
N ASN A 148 -24.17 -10.94 -10.90
CA ASN A 148 -25.36 -11.78 -10.89
C ASN A 148 -26.07 -11.76 -12.26
N GLY A 149 -26.10 -10.62 -12.94
CA GLY A 149 -26.60 -10.49 -14.30
C GLY A 149 -25.82 -11.36 -15.29
N VAL A 150 -24.50 -11.21 -15.29
CA VAL A 150 -23.60 -11.99 -16.17
C VAL A 150 -23.73 -13.50 -15.93
N ALA A 151 -23.78 -13.93 -14.67
CA ALA A 151 -23.94 -15.34 -14.33
C ALA A 151 -25.26 -15.92 -14.86
N ARG A 152 -26.35 -15.18 -14.71
CA ARG A 152 -27.68 -15.57 -15.26
C ARG A 152 -27.67 -15.65 -16.79
N ASP A 153 -27.16 -14.61 -17.45
CA ASP A 153 -27.15 -14.51 -18.91
C ASP A 153 -26.23 -15.58 -19.52
N LEU A 154 -25.09 -15.89 -18.85
CA LEU A 154 -24.23 -17.01 -19.24
C LEU A 154 -24.94 -18.36 -19.10
N ALA A 155 -25.60 -18.60 -17.97
CA ALA A 155 -26.34 -19.84 -17.74
C ALA A 155 -27.48 -20.03 -18.77
N GLN A 156 -28.20 -18.97 -19.09
CA GLN A 156 -29.23 -18.98 -20.12
C GLN A 156 -28.63 -19.31 -21.49
N SER A 157 -27.59 -18.61 -21.93
CA SER A 157 -26.95 -18.82 -23.23
C SER A 157 -26.42 -20.25 -23.40
N VAL A 158 -25.80 -20.80 -22.36
CA VAL A 158 -25.32 -22.19 -22.34
C VAL A 158 -26.53 -23.16 -22.41
N GLY A 159 -27.58 -22.90 -21.62
CA GLY A 159 -28.77 -23.71 -21.60
C GLY A 159 -29.46 -23.80 -22.99
N GLU A 160 -29.57 -22.69 -23.71
CA GLU A 160 -30.14 -22.63 -25.07
C GLU A 160 -29.34 -23.50 -26.06
N VAL A 161 -27.98 -23.42 -26.01
CA VAL A 161 -27.13 -24.25 -26.88
C VAL A 161 -27.29 -25.74 -26.57
N LEU A 162 -27.29 -26.12 -25.30
CA LEU A 162 -27.44 -27.51 -24.87
C LEU A 162 -28.81 -28.07 -25.23
N ALA A 163 -29.87 -27.28 -25.07
CA ALA A 163 -31.21 -27.68 -25.43
C ALA A 163 -31.36 -27.90 -26.96
N ALA A 164 -30.77 -27.03 -27.79
CA ALA A 164 -30.74 -27.17 -29.23
C ALA A 164 -30.02 -28.44 -29.68
N GLN A 165 -28.90 -28.78 -29.06
CA GLN A 165 -28.14 -30.01 -29.32
C GLN A 165 -28.94 -31.28 -28.93
N ALA A 166 -29.56 -31.29 -27.75
CA ALA A 166 -30.37 -32.40 -27.28
C ALA A 166 -31.60 -32.64 -28.18
N GLY A 167 -32.27 -31.58 -28.67
CA GLY A 167 -33.37 -31.66 -29.62
C GLY A 167 -32.94 -32.24 -30.98
N ALA A 168 -31.75 -31.88 -31.45
CA ALA A 168 -31.20 -32.43 -32.70
C ALA A 168 -30.87 -33.93 -32.62
N THR A 169 -30.49 -34.44 -31.45
CA THR A 169 -30.14 -35.85 -31.23
C THR A 169 -31.38 -36.73 -31.01
N ALA A 170 -32.53 -36.13 -30.67
CA ALA A 170 -33.80 -36.83 -30.43
C ALA A 170 -34.72 -36.93 -31.67
N ALA A 171 -34.30 -36.41 -32.85
CA ALA A 171 -35.05 -36.54 -34.07
C ALA A 171 -35.05 -38.03 -34.51
N PRO A 172 -36.22 -38.69 -34.67
CA PRO A 172 -36.27 -40.10 -35.04
C PRO A 172 -35.68 -40.31 -36.43
N GLU A 173 -34.76 -41.30 -36.57
CA GLU A 173 -34.38 -41.82 -37.88
C GLU A 173 -35.63 -42.26 -38.60
N GLN A 174 -35.97 -41.61 -39.72
CA GLN A 174 -37.03 -42.08 -40.60
C GLN A 174 -36.65 -43.47 -41.15
N PRO A 175 -37.47 -44.49 -40.97
CA PRO A 175 -37.18 -45.81 -41.56
C PRO A 175 -37.10 -45.66 -43.07
N ALA A 176 -35.98 -46.11 -43.64
CA ALA A 176 -35.80 -46.21 -45.09
C ALA A 176 -36.97 -47.04 -45.69
N GLN A 177 -37.79 -46.41 -46.48
CA GLN A 177 -38.83 -47.14 -47.29
C GLN A 177 -38.13 -47.96 -48.37
N GLN A 178 -38.22 -49.28 -48.26
CA GLN A 178 -37.85 -50.20 -49.31
C GLN A 178 -38.96 -50.25 -50.34
#